data_77cad5e5c989b58945501c69a1f97941
#
_entry.id   77cad5e5c989b58945501c69a1f97941
#
_cell.length_a   1.000
_cell.length_b   1.000
_cell.length_c   1.000
_cell.angle_alpha   90.00
_cell.angle_beta   90.00
_cell.angle_gamma   90.00
#
_symmetry.space_group_name_H-M   'P 1'
#
loop_
_entity.id
_entity.type
_entity.pdbx_description
1 polymer ?
#
loop_
_entity_poly.entity_id
_entity_poly.type
_entity_poly.pdbx_seq_one_letter_code
_entity_poly.pdbx_strand_id
1 'polypeptide(L)'
;PGPYNHYFDKQIGIYKFLELFKNEKNRKARLEHCFAFCEPGKKAVVFSGGGTGTIAYEARGNLGRWHDKFYIPDGETKTLSELREIDYEKEASYWGDAKDQFARWYKNKKEVSFKSKFHF
;
A
#
# COMPACT_ATOMS: atom_id res chain seq x y z
N PRO A 1 7.07 -8.75 3.71
CA PRO A 1 8.06 -9.42 2.85
C PRO A 1 8.70 -8.52 1.79
N GLY A 2 8.33 -7.25 1.73
CA GLY A 2 8.96 -6.29 0.84
C GLY A 2 8.83 -6.65 -0.65
N PRO A 3 9.93 -6.56 -1.43
CA PRO A 3 9.87 -6.81 -2.87
C PRO A 3 9.55 -8.27 -3.24
N TYR A 4 9.64 -9.19 -2.28
CA TYR A 4 9.35 -10.60 -2.48
C TYR A 4 7.93 -11.01 -2.09
N ASN A 5 7.04 -10.04 -1.92
CA ASN A 5 5.67 -10.27 -1.45
C ASN A 5 4.92 -11.33 -2.28
N HIS A 6 5.04 -11.26 -3.60
CA HIS A 6 4.40 -12.21 -4.49
C HIS A 6 4.93 -13.65 -4.32
N TYR A 7 6.25 -13.78 -4.10
CA TYR A 7 6.85 -15.09 -3.85
C TYR A 7 6.40 -15.68 -2.53
N PHE A 8 6.31 -14.86 -1.48
CA PHE A 8 5.79 -15.31 -0.19
C PHE A 8 4.37 -15.82 -0.31
N ASP A 9 3.52 -15.12 -1.05
CA ASP A 9 2.15 -15.57 -1.27
C ASP A 9 2.12 -16.92 -2.02
N LYS A 10 2.86 -17.05 -3.11
CA LYS A 10 2.87 -18.27 -3.93
C LYS A 10 3.56 -19.45 -3.27
N GLN A 11 4.71 -19.23 -2.63
CA GLN A 11 5.54 -20.33 -2.13
C GLN A 11 5.19 -20.74 -0.70
N ILE A 12 4.80 -19.80 0.12
CA ILE A 12 4.52 -20.02 1.54
C ILE A 12 3.01 -20.01 1.79
N GLY A 13 2.33 -18.98 1.29
CA GLY A 13 0.92 -18.78 1.51
C GLY A 13 0.61 -18.14 2.86
N ILE A 14 -0.62 -17.65 2.98
CA ILE A 14 -1.06 -16.87 4.13
C ILE A 14 -1.02 -17.63 5.45
N TYR A 15 -1.44 -18.89 5.43
CA TYR A 15 -1.52 -19.68 6.67
C TYR A 15 -0.16 -20.00 7.24
N LYS A 16 0.77 -20.38 6.39
CA LYS A 16 2.14 -20.67 6.81
C LYS A 16 2.88 -19.41 7.25
N PHE A 17 2.63 -18.29 6.56
CA PHE A 17 3.17 -17.00 6.95
C PHE A 17 2.70 -16.60 8.36
N LEU A 18 1.41 -16.72 8.64
CA LEU A 18 0.86 -16.43 9.97
C LEU A 18 1.37 -17.37 11.04
N GLU A 19 1.60 -18.63 10.70
CA GLU A 19 2.20 -19.61 11.60
C GLU A 19 3.61 -19.19 12.03
N LEU A 20 4.40 -18.60 11.13
CA LEU A 20 5.73 -18.09 11.46
C LEU A 20 5.67 -16.97 12.51
N PHE A 21 4.57 -16.23 12.56
CA PHE A 21 4.35 -15.15 13.54
C PHE A 21 3.62 -15.61 14.80
N LYS A 22 3.26 -16.88 14.90
CA LYS A 22 2.43 -17.42 15.98
C LYS A 22 2.91 -17.03 17.39
N ASN A 23 4.22 -17.09 17.62
CA ASN A 23 4.83 -16.81 18.92
C ASN A 23 5.50 -15.41 18.97
N GLU A 24 5.36 -14.61 17.92
CA GLU A 24 5.97 -13.29 17.86
C GLU A 24 5.15 -12.29 18.67
N LYS A 25 5.79 -11.67 19.67
CA LYS A 25 5.16 -10.67 20.51
C LYS A 25 5.07 -9.31 19.82
N ASN A 26 6.10 -8.93 19.07
CA ASN A 26 6.08 -7.71 18.29
C ASN A 26 5.44 -7.99 16.93
N ARG A 27 4.18 -7.63 16.81
CA ARG A 27 3.38 -7.85 15.60
C ARG A 27 3.17 -6.55 14.81
N LYS A 28 3.92 -5.51 15.13
CA LYS A 28 3.83 -4.24 14.41
C LYS A 28 4.29 -4.40 12.97
N ALA A 29 3.57 -3.75 12.07
CA ALA A 29 3.87 -3.78 10.64
C ALA A 29 3.65 -2.40 10.04
N ARG A 30 4.33 -2.13 8.93
CA ARG A 30 4.14 -0.93 8.14
C ARG A 30 3.59 -1.33 6.78
N LEU A 31 2.47 -0.73 6.42
CA LEU A 31 1.96 -0.80 5.05
C LEU A 31 2.55 0.37 4.26
N GLU A 32 3.18 0.07 3.15
CA GLU A 32 3.75 1.10 2.29
C GLU A 32 3.29 0.86 0.85
N HIS A 33 2.72 1.90 0.26
CA HIS A 33 2.30 1.91 -1.14
C HIS A 33 3.17 2.91 -1.89
N CYS A 34 3.87 2.44 -2.90
CA CYS A 34 4.73 3.27 -3.73
C CYS A 34 4.15 3.40 -5.15
N PHE A 35 4.28 4.59 -5.69
CA PHE A 35 3.95 4.90 -7.07
C PHE A 35 5.16 5.52 -7.73
N ALA A 36 5.64 4.92 -8.82
CA ALA A 36 6.80 5.40 -9.55
C ALA A 36 6.41 5.83 -10.96
N PHE A 37 6.97 6.94 -11.39
CA PHE A 37 6.81 7.46 -12.74
C PHE A 37 8.19 7.66 -13.38
N CYS A 38 8.35 7.15 -14.59
CA CYS A 38 9.61 7.28 -15.31
C CYS A 38 9.35 7.62 -16.79
N GLU A 39 9.92 8.72 -17.24
CA GLU A 39 9.97 9.06 -18.65
C GLU A 39 11.23 8.45 -19.28
N PRO A 40 11.20 8.06 -20.57
CA PRO A 40 12.39 7.55 -21.25
C PRO A 40 13.58 8.51 -21.13
N GLY A 41 14.73 7.99 -20.75
CA GLY A 41 15.97 8.77 -20.59
C GLY A 41 16.06 9.63 -19.33
N LYS A 42 15.07 9.57 -18.44
CA LYS A 42 15.05 10.33 -17.18
C LYS A 42 15.03 9.40 -15.98
N LYS A 43 15.39 9.95 -14.81
CA LYS A 43 15.31 9.22 -13.55
C LYS A 43 13.85 9.03 -13.13
N ALA A 44 13.55 7.89 -12.54
CA ALA A 44 12.23 7.64 -11.95
C ALA A 44 11.97 8.60 -10.78
N VAL A 45 10.74 9.09 -10.70
CA VAL A 45 10.24 9.85 -9.55
C VAL A 45 9.31 8.94 -8.77
N VAL A 46 9.54 8.83 -7.45
CA VAL A 46 8.82 7.90 -6.58
C VAL A 46 8.02 8.68 -5.54
N PHE A 47 6.79 8.25 -5.36
CA PHE A 47 5.88 8.75 -4.33
C PHE A 47 5.48 7.60 -3.43
N SER A 48 5.43 7.82 -2.13
CA SER A 48 5.05 6.77 -1.20
C SER A 48 4.04 7.28 -0.18
N GLY A 49 3.23 6.36 0.31
CA GLY A 49 2.26 6.59 1.35
C GLY A 49 1.95 5.29 2.06
N GLY A 50 1.16 5.37 3.11
CA GLY A 50 0.78 4.23 3.92
C GLY A 50 0.75 4.57 5.39
N GLY A 51 0.91 3.57 6.23
CA GLY A 51 0.87 3.77 7.66
C GLY A 51 1.28 2.53 8.43
N THR A 52 1.15 2.62 9.75
CA THR A 52 1.48 1.52 10.66
C THR A 52 0.24 0.76 11.07
N GLY A 53 0.43 -0.46 11.50
CA GLY A 53 -0.63 -1.34 11.95
C GLY A 53 -0.06 -2.58 12.63
N THR A 54 -0.86 -3.61 12.66
CA THR A 54 -0.54 -4.86 13.37
C THR A 54 -0.90 -6.06 12.51
N ILE A 55 -0.13 -7.12 12.62
CA ILE A 55 -0.42 -8.40 11.96
C ILE A 55 -1.40 -9.19 12.84
N ALA A 56 -2.55 -9.54 12.27
CA ALA A 56 -3.56 -10.35 12.95
C ALA A 56 -3.04 -11.77 13.22
N TYR A 57 -3.62 -12.43 14.20
CA TYR A 57 -3.31 -13.84 14.49
C TYR A 57 -3.88 -14.78 13.44
N GLU A 58 -4.99 -14.41 12.84
CA GLU A 58 -5.69 -15.22 11.85
C GLU A 58 -6.01 -14.36 10.61
N ALA A 59 -6.13 -15.02 9.46
CA ALA A 59 -6.62 -14.38 8.25
C ALA A 59 -8.13 -14.12 8.39
N ARG A 60 -8.55 -12.88 8.11
CA ARG A 60 -9.95 -12.45 8.20
C ARG A 60 -10.32 -11.62 6.99
N GLY A 61 -11.51 -11.89 6.46
CA GLY A 61 -12.05 -11.21 5.29
C GLY A 61 -11.86 -12.01 4.00
N ASN A 62 -12.60 -11.66 2.96
CA ASN A 62 -12.64 -12.40 1.70
C ASN A 62 -12.17 -11.58 0.49
N LEU A 63 -11.93 -10.29 0.67
CA LEU A 63 -11.56 -9.38 -0.40
C LEU A 63 -10.09 -8.96 -0.31
N GLY A 64 -9.57 -8.54 -1.45
CA GLY A 64 -8.23 -8.00 -1.53
C GLY A 64 -7.14 -9.05 -1.70
N ARG A 65 -5.92 -8.63 -1.47
CA ARG A 65 -4.73 -9.47 -1.57
C ARG A 65 -4.53 -10.26 -0.28
N TRP A 66 -3.60 -11.22 -0.31
CA TRP A 66 -3.32 -12.06 0.85
C TRP A 66 -2.98 -11.25 2.12
N HIS A 67 -2.16 -10.20 1.99
CA HIS A 67 -1.76 -9.37 3.14
C HIS A 67 -2.90 -8.50 3.69
N ASP A 68 -3.90 -8.17 2.90
CA ASP A 68 -5.07 -7.43 3.36
C ASP A 68 -5.86 -8.20 4.39
N LYS A 69 -5.76 -9.52 4.37
CA LYS A 69 -6.48 -10.42 5.27
C LYS A 69 -5.85 -10.53 6.66
N PHE A 70 -4.63 -10.04 6.85
CA PHE A 70 -3.98 -10.08 8.16
C PHE A 70 -3.44 -8.74 8.65
N TYR A 71 -3.53 -7.68 7.87
CA TYR A 71 -3.09 -6.37 8.30
C TYR A 71 -4.24 -5.57 8.91
N ILE A 72 -4.04 -5.12 10.16
CA ILE A 72 -4.99 -4.30 10.91
C ILE A 72 -4.37 -2.91 11.07
N PRO A 73 -4.92 -1.86 10.41
CA PRO A 73 -4.42 -0.49 10.59
C PRO A 73 -4.53 -0.04 12.05
N ASP A 74 -3.62 0.82 12.48
CA ASP A 74 -3.68 1.40 13.82
C ASP A 74 -5.02 2.10 14.04
N GLY A 75 -5.60 1.89 15.20
CA GLY A 75 -6.91 2.41 15.56
C GLY A 75 -8.09 1.55 15.11
N GLU A 76 -7.82 0.50 14.35
CA GLU A 76 -8.85 -0.43 13.88
C GLU A 76 -8.80 -1.76 14.62
N THR A 77 -9.91 -2.49 14.59
CA THR A 77 -9.98 -3.88 15.06
C THR A 77 -10.14 -4.86 13.91
N LYS A 78 -10.42 -4.36 12.72
CA LYS A 78 -10.68 -5.13 11.50
C LYS A 78 -9.48 -5.09 10.57
N THR A 79 -9.31 -6.17 9.81
CA THR A 79 -8.30 -6.20 8.75
C THR A 79 -8.73 -5.32 7.57
N LEU A 80 -7.78 -4.97 6.70
CA LEU A 80 -8.11 -4.24 5.46
C LEU A 80 -9.15 -4.99 4.63
N SER A 81 -9.05 -6.31 4.56
CA SER A 81 -10.01 -7.13 3.83
C SER A 81 -11.43 -7.01 4.40
N GLU A 82 -11.57 -7.04 5.72
CA GLU A 82 -12.85 -6.84 6.38
C GLU A 82 -13.39 -5.41 6.19
N LEU A 83 -12.52 -4.42 6.30
CA LEU A 83 -12.90 -3.03 6.07
C LEU A 83 -13.38 -2.80 4.64
N ARG A 84 -12.74 -3.42 3.66
CA ARG A 84 -13.14 -3.31 2.26
C ARG A 84 -14.57 -3.81 2.02
N GLU A 85 -14.98 -4.85 2.73
CA GLU A 85 -16.35 -5.39 2.64
C GLU A 85 -17.41 -4.43 3.20
N ILE A 86 -17.03 -3.64 4.22
CA ILE A 86 -17.95 -2.76 4.95
C ILE A 86 -17.92 -1.32 4.41
N ASP A 87 -16.74 -0.78 4.22
CA ASP A 87 -16.51 0.62 3.85
C ASP A 87 -15.25 0.72 3.00
N TYR A 88 -15.43 0.64 1.69
CA TYR A 88 -14.33 0.68 0.73
C TYR A 88 -13.53 1.99 0.80
N GLU A 89 -14.19 3.12 1.01
CA GLU A 89 -13.51 4.41 1.08
C GLU A 89 -12.61 4.52 2.31
N LYS A 90 -13.08 4.00 3.44
CA LYS A 90 -12.29 3.96 4.66
C LYS A 90 -11.07 3.06 4.49
N GLU A 91 -11.24 1.88 3.91
CA GLU A 91 -10.13 0.97 3.61
C GLU A 91 -9.11 1.65 2.69
N ALA A 92 -9.58 2.29 1.63
CA ALA A 92 -8.70 2.97 0.68
C ALA A 92 -7.86 4.06 1.33
N SER A 93 -8.37 4.74 2.35
CA SER A 93 -7.66 5.80 3.06
C SER A 93 -6.37 5.32 3.74
N TYR A 94 -6.30 4.05 4.11
CA TYR A 94 -5.12 3.47 4.77
C TYR A 94 -3.96 3.19 3.82
N TRP A 95 -4.19 3.23 2.52
CA TRP A 95 -3.14 3.08 1.51
C TRP A 95 -2.29 4.33 1.32
N GLY A 96 -2.71 5.47 1.92
CA GLY A 96 -2.00 6.73 1.82
C GLY A 96 -2.30 7.48 0.53
N ASP A 97 -1.52 8.51 0.26
CA ASP A 97 -1.80 9.48 -0.79
C ASP A 97 -0.76 9.50 -1.92
N ALA A 98 -0.02 8.43 -2.12
CA ALA A 98 1.04 8.37 -3.14
C ALA A 98 0.54 8.73 -4.55
N LYS A 99 -0.64 8.27 -4.92
CA LYS A 99 -1.26 8.59 -6.22
C LYS A 99 -1.63 10.06 -6.33
N ASP A 100 -2.15 10.63 -5.25
CA ASP A 100 -2.52 12.05 -5.22
C ASP A 100 -1.28 12.94 -5.28
N GLN A 101 -0.21 12.57 -4.60
CA GLN A 101 1.09 13.24 -4.70
C GLN A 101 1.58 13.23 -6.16
N PHE A 102 1.52 12.08 -6.81
CA PHE A 102 1.88 11.96 -8.22
C PHE A 102 1.00 12.85 -9.10
N ALA A 103 -0.30 12.83 -8.91
CA ALA A 103 -1.24 13.59 -9.72
C ALA A 103 -0.96 15.10 -9.62
N ARG A 104 -0.73 15.61 -8.41
CA ARG A 104 -0.38 17.02 -8.19
C ARG A 104 0.96 17.39 -8.86
N TRP A 105 1.96 16.55 -8.67
CA TRP A 105 3.28 16.74 -9.28
C TRP A 105 3.21 16.76 -10.81
N TYR A 106 2.51 15.81 -11.39
CA TYR A 106 2.37 15.69 -12.84
C TYR A 106 1.61 16.87 -13.45
N LYS A 107 0.56 17.30 -12.79
CA LYS A 107 -0.22 18.50 -13.20
C LYS A 107 0.66 19.73 -13.22
N ASN A 108 1.43 19.98 -12.17
CA ASN A 108 2.34 21.12 -12.08
C ASN A 108 3.44 21.04 -13.16
N LYS A 109 3.98 19.87 -13.40
CA LYS A 109 4.97 19.65 -14.46
C LYS A 109 4.41 19.97 -15.83
N LYS A 110 3.19 19.54 -16.14
CA LYS A 110 2.50 19.87 -17.39
C LYS A 110 2.27 21.36 -17.56
N GLU A 111 1.83 22.05 -16.54
CA GLU A 111 1.60 23.50 -16.56
C GLU A 111 2.89 24.27 -16.81
N VAL A 112 3.97 23.92 -16.13
CA VAL A 112 5.30 24.53 -16.34
C VAL A 112 5.78 24.30 -17.76
N SER A 113 5.69 23.08 -18.27
CA SER A 113 6.08 22.74 -19.65
C SER A 113 5.26 23.50 -20.68
N PHE A 114 3.96 23.61 -20.48
CA PHE A 114 3.05 24.37 -21.34
C PHE A 114 3.43 25.85 -21.37
N LYS A 115 3.62 26.47 -20.20
CA LYS A 115 4.03 27.89 -20.10
C LYS A 115 5.36 28.17 -20.77
N SER A 116 6.34 27.31 -20.57
CA SER A 116 7.65 27.42 -21.21
C SER A 116 7.55 27.37 -22.73
N LYS A 117 6.72 26.43 -23.26
CA LYS A 117 6.55 26.23 -24.69
C LYS A 117 5.85 27.39 -25.38
N PHE A 118 4.89 28.03 -24.72
CA PHE A 118 4.07 29.09 -25.29
C PHE A 118 4.40 30.49 -24.78
N HIS A 119 5.44 30.66 -23.97
CA HIS A 119 5.92 31.96 -23.46
C HIS A 119 4.88 32.78 -22.68
N PHE A 120 4.07 32.08 -21.88
CA PHE A 120 3.11 32.76 -20.99
C PHE A 120 3.73 33.37 -19.76
#